data_0f66ea7f0aa487cb82670cb7d18393ee
#
_entry.id   0f66ea7f0aa487cb82670cb7d18393ee
#
_cell.length_a   1.000
_cell.length_b   1.000
_cell.length_c   1.000
_cell.angle_alpha   90.00
_cell.angle_beta   90.00
_cell.angle_gamma   90.00
#
_symmetry.space_group_name_H-M   'P 1'
#
loop_
_entity.id
_entity.type
_entity.pdbx_description
1 polymer ?
#
loop_
_entity_poly.entity_id
_entity_poly.type
_entity_poly.pdbx_seq_one_letter_code
_entity_poly.pdbx_strand_id
1 'polypeptide(L)'
;MSETFLQMKHITKRFPGVLALNDVQFTLRRGEVHALLGENGAGKSTLMKILSGVYQPDEGEIIFEDKPVSFSDPLSAQNVGITIIHQEFNLFPELTVEENIFIGREFCKKNRWRLDEKQQRQATIEILQKLNLAIKPDTLVADLTVAQQQMVEIAKAISVNARILIMDEPTAALTETEIESLFRVTRLLKEQGTGIVYISHRLEELALIADRATVMRDGQYISTVDYECVKISDLIAMMVGRDLGNIYPRREALQQRIPVLEVNGLTRKGVLNDINFTLYRGEILGFAGLMGAGRTELARAIFGADSIDSGTLKLNGKETVIKDISDAIQQGISYLTEDRKKEGLALNLSVERNIMLGNYPEYSDRFGNVDSRRCQQTSEEQVKALRIKTPNLEQAALNLSGGNQQKIIIARWVCNDTDILIFDEPTRGIDVGAKLEIYELMGNDSNLLIVFYVQIMPDDFVMQLHRF
;
A
#
# COMPACT_ATOMS: atom_id res chain seq x y z
N MET A 1 34.65 -2.23 -11.85
CA MET A 1 33.36 -2.45 -12.53
C MET A 1 32.69 -3.60 -11.81
N SER A 2 31.54 -3.43 -11.16
CA SER A 2 30.82 -4.54 -10.53
C SER A 2 30.29 -5.46 -11.62
N GLU A 3 30.64 -6.74 -11.53
CA GLU A 3 30.28 -7.78 -12.48
C GLU A 3 28.74 -7.97 -12.48
N THR A 4 28.14 -7.97 -13.68
CA THR A 4 26.70 -8.20 -13.82
C THR A 4 26.39 -9.63 -13.39
N PHE A 5 25.52 -9.79 -12.41
CA PHE A 5 25.27 -11.06 -11.74
C PHE A 5 24.05 -11.77 -12.32
N LEU A 6 23.01 -10.98 -12.69
CA LEU A 6 21.79 -11.45 -13.31
C LEU A 6 21.41 -10.50 -14.45
N GLN A 7 20.94 -11.08 -15.56
CA GLN A 7 20.33 -10.36 -16.67
C GLN A 7 19.05 -11.08 -17.09
N MET A 8 17.98 -10.32 -17.22
CA MET A 8 16.75 -10.75 -17.87
C MET A 8 16.62 -9.93 -19.15
N LYS A 9 16.52 -10.59 -20.30
CA LYS A 9 16.54 -9.95 -21.61
C LYS A 9 15.29 -10.28 -22.40
N HIS A 10 14.64 -9.26 -22.96
CA HIS A 10 13.48 -9.39 -23.85
C HIS A 10 12.34 -10.21 -23.25
N ILE A 11 12.11 -10.07 -21.93
CA ILE A 11 11.11 -10.86 -21.21
C ILE A 11 9.70 -10.40 -21.61
N THR A 12 8.95 -11.30 -22.19
CA THR A 12 7.54 -11.12 -22.55
C THR A 12 6.68 -12.14 -21.82
N LYS A 13 5.54 -11.70 -21.30
CA LYS A 13 4.57 -12.56 -20.62
C LYS A 13 3.14 -12.14 -20.94
N ARG A 14 2.36 -13.12 -21.44
CA ARG A 14 0.94 -12.96 -21.75
C ARG A 14 0.09 -13.80 -20.82
N PHE A 15 -1.00 -13.25 -20.36
CA PHE A 15 -2.09 -13.97 -19.70
C PHE A 15 -3.36 -13.81 -20.53
N PRO A 16 -4.39 -14.64 -20.36
CA PRO A 16 -5.64 -14.49 -21.08
C PRO A 16 -6.18 -13.05 -21.00
N GLY A 17 -6.21 -12.37 -22.16
CA GLY A 17 -6.69 -10.97 -22.27
C GLY A 17 -5.72 -9.87 -21.83
N VAL A 18 -4.50 -10.20 -21.33
CA VAL A 18 -3.56 -9.19 -20.82
C VAL A 18 -2.12 -9.49 -21.26
N LEU A 19 -1.45 -8.50 -21.83
CA LEU A 19 0.01 -8.49 -22.03
C LEU A 19 0.65 -7.88 -20.77
N ALA A 20 1.11 -8.74 -19.87
CA ALA A 20 1.63 -8.32 -18.57
C ALA A 20 3.07 -7.80 -18.61
N LEU A 21 3.90 -8.35 -19.51
CA LEU A 21 5.26 -7.88 -19.78
C LEU A 21 5.49 -7.88 -21.29
N ASN A 22 6.09 -6.81 -21.79
CA ASN A 22 6.37 -6.61 -23.20
C ASN A 22 7.82 -6.14 -23.37
N ASP A 23 8.68 -7.06 -23.77
CA ASP A 23 10.11 -6.80 -24.07
C ASP A 23 10.87 -6.15 -22.89
N VAL A 24 10.68 -6.68 -21.68
CA VAL A 24 11.26 -6.10 -20.46
C VAL A 24 12.70 -6.55 -20.27
N GLN A 25 13.56 -5.62 -19.86
CA GLN A 25 14.95 -5.84 -19.50
C GLN A 25 15.17 -5.53 -18.02
N PHE A 26 15.99 -6.36 -17.36
CA PHE A 26 16.39 -6.12 -15.97
C PHE A 26 17.79 -6.66 -15.73
N THR A 27 18.59 -5.92 -14.96
CA THR A 27 19.96 -6.33 -14.61
C THR A 27 20.21 -6.12 -13.13
N LEU A 28 20.91 -7.08 -12.50
CA LEU A 28 21.33 -6.98 -11.11
C LEU A 28 22.83 -7.25 -10.99
N ARG A 29 23.52 -6.46 -10.18
CA ARG A 29 24.95 -6.64 -9.88
C ARG A 29 25.13 -7.38 -8.57
N ARG A 30 26.29 -7.97 -8.38
CA ARG A 30 26.64 -8.62 -7.10
C ARG A 30 26.80 -7.58 -6.01
N GLY A 31 26.19 -7.81 -4.83
CA GLY A 31 26.25 -6.87 -3.71
C GLY A 31 25.61 -5.52 -4.01
N GLU A 32 24.51 -5.53 -4.75
CA GLU A 32 23.73 -4.36 -5.10
C GLU A 32 22.34 -4.44 -4.48
N VAL A 33 21.81 -3.33 -4.01
CA VAL A 33 20.39 -3.13 -3.74
C VAL A 33 19.78 -2.40 -4.93
N HIS A 34 19.02 -3.14 -5.74
CA HIS A 34 18.39 -2.64 -6.94
C HIS A 34 16.90 -2.43 -6.72
N ALA A 35 16.43 -1.19 -6.74
CA ALA A 35 15.02 -0.86 -6.62
C ALA A 35 14.28 -1.19 -7.93
N LEU A 36 13.12 -1.88 -7.83
CA LEU A 36 12.23 -2.09 -8.96
C LEU A 36 10.96 -1.27 -8.76
N LEU A 37 10.82 -0.21 -9.55
CA LEU A 37 9.80 0.83 -9.42
C LEU A 37 8.75 0.74 -10.52
N GLY A 38 7.57 1.26 -10.25
CA GLY A 38 6.45 1.35 -11.19
C GLY A 38 5.12 1.33 -10.45
N GLU A 39 4.05 1.74 -11.12
CA GLU A 39 2.69 1.71 -10.57
C GLU A 39 2.18 0.28 -10.37
N ASN A 40 1.04 0.13 -9.67
CA ASN A 40 0.36 -1.15 -9.58
C ASN A 40 -0.10 -1.58 -10.98
N GLY A 41 0.19 -2.85 -11.33
CA GLY A 41 -0.03 -3.34 -12.68
C GLY A 41 1.09 -3.09 -13.68
N ALA A 42 2.18 -2.40 -13.30
CA ALA A 42 3.34 -2.19 -14.17
C ALA A 42 4.13 -3.46 -14.53
N GLY A 43 3.77 -4.62 -13.98
CA GLY A 43 4.42 -5.90 -14.26
C GLY A 43 5.52 -6.31 -13.29
N LYS A 44 5.85 -5.52 -12.26
CA LYS A 44 6.94 -5.81 -11.30
C LYS A 44 6.86 -7.20 -10.68
N SER A 45 5.73 -7.53 -10.05
CA SER A 45 5.52 -8.83 -9.40
C SER A 45 5.51 -9.98 -10.43
N THR A 46 5.04 -9.73 -11.66
CA THR A 46 5.10 -10.73 -12.74
C THR A 46 6.55 -11.01 -13.14
N LEU A 47 7.38 -9.99 -13.30
CA LEU A 47 8.80 -10.12 -13.62
C LEU A 47 9.54 -10.90 -12.51
N MET A 48 9.26 -10.60 -11.25
CA MET A 48 9.87 -11.30 -10.12
C MET A 48 9.35 -12.73 -9.96
N LYS A 49 8.09 -13.00 -10.27
CA LYS A 49 7.54 -14.36 -10.33
C LYS A 49 8.17 -15.20 -11.44
N ILE A 50 8.58 -14.59 -12.55
CA ILE A 50 9.37 -15.26 -13.60
C ILE A 50 10.78 -15.57 -13.06
N LEU A 51 11.43 -14.61 -12.42
CA LEU A 51 12.76 -14.79 -11.84
C LEU A 51 12.78 -15.86 -10.74
N SER A 52 11.71 -15.95 -9.95
CA SER A 52 11.56 -16.97 -8.89
C SER A 52 10.99 -18.31 -9.36
N GLY A 53 10.78 -18.51 -10.67
CA GLY A 53 10.31 -19.77 -11.25
C GLY A 53 8.81 -20.07 -11.05
N VAL A 54 8.02 -19.13 -10.54
CA VAL A 54 6.56 -19.26 -10.40
C VAL A 54 5.88 -19.21 -11.77
N TYR A 55 6.39 -18.38 -12.67
CA TYR A 55 5.93 -18.28 -14.05
C TYR A 55 7.06 -18.54 -15.03
N GLN A 56 6.72 -19.08 -16.22
CA GLN A 56 7.65 -19.16 -17.34
C GLN A 56 7.47 -17.90 -18.22
N PRO A 57 8.54 -17.30 -18.74
CA PRO A 57 8.42 -16.28 -19.79
C PRO A 57 7.89 -16.92 -21.07
N ASP A 58 7.14 -16.18 -21.87
CA ASP A 58 6.70 -16.63 -23.19
C ASP A 58 7.79 -16.36 -24.25
N GLU A 59 8.58 -15.28 -24.03
CA GLU A 59 9.74 -14.92 -24.85
C GLU A 59 10.83 -14.33 -23.94
N GLY A 60 12.08 -14.36 -24.41
CA GLY A 60 13.24 -13.82 -23.70
C GLY A 60 14.06 -14.88 -22.98
N GLU A 61 15.12 -14.43 -22.33
CA GLU A 61 16.07 -15.29 -21.62
C GLU A 61 16.50 -14.71 -20.28
N ILE A 62 16.85 -15.60 -19.35
CA ILE A 62 17.45 -15.26 -18.06
C ILE A 62 18.90 -15.77 -18.08
N ILE A 63 19.83 -14.88 -17.79
CA ILE A 63 21.27 -15.19 -17.70
C ILE A 63 21.70 -14.96 -16.25
N PHE A 64 22.21 -16.00 -15.61
CA PHE A 64 22.72 -15.96 -14.25
C PHE A 64 24.19 -16.41 -14.24
N GLU A 65 25.09 -15.54 -13.77
CA GLU A 65 26.56 -15.76 -13.83
C GLU A 65 27.04 -16.20 -15.22
N ASP A 66 26.65 -15.38 -16.22
CA ASP A 66 26.99 -15.58 -17.64
C ASP A 66 26.49 -16.91 -18.27
N LYS A 67 25.59 -17.62 -17.58
CA LYS A 67 24.95 -18.83 -18.07
C LYS A 67 23.45 -18.64 -18.27
N PRO A 68 22.88 -19.04 -19.40
CA PRO A 68 21.46 -19.07 -19.58
C PRO A 68 20.85 -20.10 -18.63
N VAL A 69 19.78 -19.66 -17.91
CA VAL A 69 19.05 -20.50 -16.96
C VAL A 69 17.56 -20.45 -17.26
N SER A 70 16.87 -21.54 -16.95
CA SER A 70 15.42 -21.62 -17.00
C SER A 70 14.93 -22.32 -15.73
N PHE A 71 13.91 -21.75 -15.11
CA PHE A 71 13.36 -22.28 -13.85
C PHE A 71 12.01 -22.91 -14.12
N SER A 72 11.89 -24.23 -14.00
CA SER A 72 10.63 -24.95 -14.19
C SER A 72 9.63 -24.74 -13.05
N ASP A 73 10.15 -24.43 -11.86
CA ASP A 73 9.43 -24.32 -10.61
C ASP A 73 10.21 -23.47 -9.59
N PRO A 74 9.62 -23.00 -8.49
CA PRO A 74 10.30 -22.20 -7.48
C PRO A 74 11.48 -22.90 -6.80
N LEU A 75 11.44 -24.22 -6.67
CA LEU A 75 12.53 -24.99 -6.08
C LEU A 75 13.79 -24.94 -6.94
N SER A 76 13.63 -24.99 -8.27
CA SER A 76 14.74 -24.85 -9.22
C SER A 76 15.44 -23.50 -9.12
N ALA A 77 14.69 -22.40 -8.93
CA ALA A 77 15.26 -21.07 -8.69
C ALA A 77 15.94 -20.98 -7.31
N GLN A 78 15.34 -21.55 -6.28
CA GLN A 78 15.90 -21.60 -4.94
C GLN A 78 17.22 -22.39 -4.87
N ASN A 79 17.32 -23.50 -5.61
CA ASN A 79 18.54 -24.31 -5.69
C ASN A 79 19.74 -23.53 -6.31
N VAL A 80 19.48 -22.54 -7.13
CA VAL A 80 20.51 -21.64 -7.70
C VAL A 80 20.79 -20.46 -6.75
N GLY A 81 19.99 -20.30 -5.70
CA GLY A 81 20.14 -19.26 -4.69
C GLY A 81 19.26 -18.03 -4.93
N ILE A 82 18.18 -18.14 -5.69
CA ILE A 82 17.20 -17.06 -5.88
C ILE A 82 16.03 -17.29 -4.93
N THR A 83 15.78 -16.34 -4.04
CA THR A 83 14.74 -16.45 -3.02
C THR A 83 13.88 -15.17 -3.02
N ILE A 84 12.59 -15.33 -2.80
CA ILE A 84 11.62 -14.23 -2.73
C ILE A 84 10.95 -14.19 -1.36
N ILE A 85 10.87 -12.99 -0.80
CA ILE A 85 10.02 -12.64 0.34
C ILE A 85 8.80 -11.95 -0.23
N HIS A 86 7.63 -12.55 -0.02
CA HIS A 86 6.37 -12.04 -0.52
C HIS A 86 5.80 -10.96 0.39
N GLN A 87 4.89 -10.17 -0.14
CA GLN A 87 4.14 -9.15 0.59
C GLN A 87 3.27 -9.75 1.71
N GLU A 88 2.71 -10.95 1.49
CA GLU A 88 2.01 -11.73 2.51
C GLU A 88 2.96 -12.78 3.09
N PHE A 89 2.91 -12.97 4.41
CA PHE A 89 3.79 -13.92 5.08
C PHE A 89 3.50 -15.36 4.68
N ASN A 90 4.55 -16.08 4.32
CA ASN A 90 4.52 -17.52 4.06
C ASN A 90 5.03 -18.31 5.28
N LEU A 91 4.55 -17.92 6.47
CA LEU A 91 4.84 -18.57 7.73
C LEU A 91 3.65 -19.39 8.22
N PHE A 92 3.93 -20.45 8.93
CA PHE A 92 2.93 -21.28 9.60
C PHE A 92 2.80 -20.82 11.05
N PRO A 93 1.69 -20.19 11.44
CA PRO A 93 1.53 -19.60 12.77
C PRO A 93 1.64 -20.62 13.92
N GLU A 94 1.23 -21.86 13.66
CA GLU A 94 1.22 -22.96 14.62
C GLU A 94 2.59 -23.63 14.81
N LEU A 95 3.57 -23.28 13.99
CA LEU A 95 4.93 -23.79 14.07
C LEU A 95 5.85 -22.77 14.77
N THR A 96 6.92 -23.29 15.36
CA THR A 96 7.97 -22.48 15.98
C THR A 96 8.83 -21.74 14.92
N VAL A 97 9.62 -20.79 15.37
CA VAL A 97 10.58 -20.06 14.52
C VAL A 97 11.56 -21.01 13.85
N GLU A 98 12.15 -21.97 14.61
CA GLU A 98 13.10 -22.95 14.07
C GLU A 98 12.46 -23.88 13.03
N GLU A 99 11.21 -24.27 13.21
CA GLU A 99 10.47 -25.09 12.26
C GLU A 99 10.14 -24.28 10.99
N ASN A 100 9.70 -23.03 11.12
CA ASN A 100 9.41 -22.18 9.98
C ASN A 100 10.64 -21.89 9.12
N ILE A 101 11.81 -21.64 9.74
CA ILE A 101 13.05 -21.36 9.01
C ILE A 101 13.49 -22.56 8.18
N PHE A 102 13.34 -23.77 8.67
CA PHE A 102 13.83 -24.98 8.03
C PHE A 102 12.76 -25.90 7.43
N ILE A 103 11.50 -25.44 7.36
CA ILE A 103 10.40 -26.23 6.80
C ILE A 103 10.75 -26.76 5.39
N GLY A 104 10.56 -28.07 5.18
CA GLY A 104 10.93 -28.77 3.93
C GLY A 104 12.42 -28.99 3.74
N ARG A 105 13.27 -28.60 4.72
CA ARG A 105 14.73 -28.71 4.68
C ARG A 105 15.28 -29.05 6.05
N GLU A 106 14.51 -29.77 6.83
CA GLU A 106 14.82 -30.14 8.20
C GLU A 106 16.13 -30.93 8.27
N PHE A 107 16.92 -30.68 9.31
CA PHE A 107 18.12 -31.47 9.58
C PHE A 107 17.74 -32.88 10.01
N CYS A 108 18.32 -33.87 9.33
CA CYS A 108 18.07 -35.28 9.62
C CYS A 108 19.34 -35.96 10.15
N LYS A 109 19.17 -36.86 11.11
CA LYS A 109 20.25 -37.75 11.59
C LYS A 109 20.71 -38.67 10.47
N LYS A 110 21.88 -39.32 10.64
CA LYS A 110 22.51 -40.21 9.62
C LYS A 110 21.57 -41.23 8.99
N ASN A 111 20.56 -41.69 9.70
CA ASN A 111 19.58 -42.69 9.24
C ASN A 111 18.37 -42.09 8.49
N ARG A 112 18.31 -40.77 8.27
CA ARG A 112 17.24 -39.99 7.60
C ARG A 112 15.80 -40.19 8.11
N TRP A 113 15.58 -41.01 9.14
CA TRP A 113 14.25 -41.27 9.71
C TRP A 113 13.94 -40.47 10.97
N ARG A 114 14.90 -39.71 11.46
CA ARG A 114 14.73 -38.88 12.65
C ARG A 114 15.34 -37.48 12.40
N LEU A 115 14.61 -36.47 12.85
CA LEU A 115 15.08 -35.08 12.82
C LEU A 115 16.24 -34.90 13.80
N ASP A 116 17.18 -34.03 13.44
CA ASP A 116 18.23 -33.56 14.30
C ASP A 116 17.92 -32.18 14.86
N GLU A 117 16.98 -32.15 15.80
CA GLU A 117 16.49 -30.93 16.44
C GLU A 117 17.61 -30.09 17.04
N LYS A 118 18.68 -30.74 17.57
CA LYS A 118 19.82 -30.02 18.14
C LYS A 118 20.58 -29.23 17.08
N GLN A 119 20.85 -29.85 15.94
CA GLN A 119 21.55 -29.21 14.83
C GLN A 119 20.67 -28.09 14.22
N GLN A 120 19.38 -28.33 14.06
CA GLN A 120 18.43 -27.33 13.55
C GLN A 120 18.36 -26.12 14.49
N ARG A 121 18.21 -26.36 15.80
CA ARG A 121 18.19 -25.29 16.81
C ARG A 121 19.48 -24.46 16.82
N GLN A 122 20.65 -25.13 16.73
CA GLN A 122 21.93 -24.44 16.68
C GLN A 122 22.03 -23.57 15.42
N ALA A 123 21.68 -24.08 14.25
CA ALA A 123 21.67 -23.33 13.00
C ALA A 123 20.70 -22.13 13.06
N THR A 124 19.52 -22.31 13.69
CA THR A 124 18.57 -21.21 13.91
C THR A 124 19.18 -20.12 14.78
N ILE A 125 19.81 -20.48 15.90
CA ILE A 125 20.48 -19.51 16.79
C ILE A 125 21.54 -18.72 16.03
N GLU A 126 22.35 -19.38 15.22
CA GLU A 126 23.39 -18.70 14.42
C GLU A 126 22.81 -17.70 13.42
N ILE A 127 21.70 -18.05 12.75
CA ILE A 127 21.02 -17.13 11.82
C ILE A 127 20.43 -15.95 12.57
N LEU A 128 19.71 -16.19 13.68
CA LEU A 128 19.11 -15.13 14.50
C LEU A 128 20.17 -14.19 15.08
N GLN A 129 21.31 -14.71 15.50
CA GLN A 129 22.45 -13.92 15.98
C GLN A 129 23.06 -13.05 14.87
N LYS A 130 23.25 -13.61 13.65
CA LYS A 130 23.73 -12.84 12.49
C LYS A 130 22.85 -11.64 12.19
N LEU A 131 21.54 -11.81 12.39
CA LEU A 131 20.53 -10.76 12.16
C LEU A 131 20.34 -9.85 13.39
N ASN A 132 21.05 -10.13 14.49
CA ASN A 132 20.89 -9.44 15.78
C ASN A 132 19.43 -9.44 16.27
N LEU A 133 18.74 -10.59 16.14
CA LEU A 133 17.37 -10.76 16.55
C LEU A 133 17.27 -11.45 17.93
N ALA A 134 16.60 -10.81 18.87
CA ALA A 134 16.33 -11.34 20.19
C ALA A 134 15.07 -12.22 20.23
N ILE A 135 14.97 -13.16 19.29
CA ILE A 135 13.85 -14.11 19.18
C ILE A 135 14.35 -15.50 19.61
N LYS A 136 13.54 -16.22 20.39
CA LYS A 136 13.88 -17.61 20.77
C LYS A 136 13.47 -18.57 19.67
N PRO A 137 14.28 -19.61 19.33
CA PRO A 137 13.94 -20.60 18.31
C PRO A 137 12.62 -21.36 18.54
N ASP A 138 12.25 -21.59 19.78
CA ASP A 138 11.06 -22.30 20.22
C ASP A 138 9.81 -21.44 20.37
N THR A 139 9.87 -20.13 20.06
CA THR A 139 8.69 -19.26 20.05
C THR A 139 7.78 -19.62 18.91
N LEU A 140 6.46 -19.72 19.15
CA LEU A 140 5.46 -19.88 18.10
C LEU A 140 5.39 -18.61 17.25
N VAL A 141 5.24 -18.78 15.94
CA VAL A 141 5.14 -17.63 15.03
C VAL A 141 3.86 -16.83 15.29
N ALA A 142 2.78 -17.46 15.76
CA ALA A 142 1.56 -16.77 16.16
C ALA A 142 1.76 -15.76 17.30
N ASP A 143 2.78 -15.95 18.16
CA ASP A 143 3.06 -15.08 19.31
C ASP A 143 4.00 -13.91 18.94
N LEU A 144 4.48 -13.86 17.69
CA LEU A 144 5.38 -12.84 17.21
C LEU A 144 4.61 -11.61 16.71
N THR A 145 5.22 -10.43 16.89
CA THR A 145 4.76 -9.21 16.22
C THR A 145 4.94 -9.33 14.71
N VAL A 146 4.19 -8.55 13.93
CA VAL A 146 4.29 -8.50 12.47
C VAL A 146 5.73 -8.29 12.00
N ALA A 147 6.47 -7.39 12.66
CA ALA A 147 7.88 -7.15 12.36
C ALA A 147 8.78 -8.34 12.68
N GLN A 148 8.54 -9.02 13.79
CA GLN A 148 9.30 -10.23 14.11
C GLN A 148 9.01 -11.35 13.10
N GLN A 149 7.78 -11.47 12.62
CA GLN A 149 7.42 -12.40 11.54
C GLN A 149 8.18 -12.06 10.26
N GLN A 150 8.26 -10.78 9.88
CA GLN A 150 9.06 -10.32 8.74
C GLN A 150 10.54 -10.70 8.89
N MET A 151 11.10 -10.54 10.08
CA MET A 151 12.49 -10.94 10.35
C MET A 151 12.69 -12.47 10.28
N VAL A 152 11.68 -13.26 10.63
CA VAL A 152 11.71 -14.74 10.46
C VAL A 152 11.67 -15.12 8.98
N GLU A 153 10.89 -14.43 8.14
CA GLU A 153 10.92 -14.63 6.67
C GLU A 153 12.32 -14.34 6.10
N ILE A 154 12.97 -13.27 6.55
CA ILE A 154 14.34 -12.94 6.13
C ILE A 154 15.32 -14.02 6.63
N ALA A 155 15.19 -14.49 7.87
CA ALA A 155 16.00 -15.57 8.42
C ALA A 155 15.86 -16.86 7.61
N LYS A 156 14.62 -17.18 7.18
CA LYS A 156 14.31 -18.29 6.28
C LYS A 156 15.00 -18.14 4.93
N ALA A 157 14.99 -16.94 4.32
CA ALA A 157 15.69 -16.66 3.07
C ALA A 157 17.21 -16.80 3.21
N ILE A 158 17.79 -16.34 4.33
CA ILE A 158 19.23 -16.47 4.60
C ILE A 158 19.63 -17.94 4.80
N SER A 159 18.77 -18.75 5.42
CA SER A 159 19.05 -20.17 5.68
C SER A 159 19.28 -21.00 4.42
N VAL A 160 18.87 -20.53 3.25
CA VAL A 160 19.13 -21.15 1.93
C VAL A 160 20.37 -20.59 1.22
N ASN A 161 21.19 -19.77 1.92
CA ASN A 161 22.33 -19.08 1.31
C ASN A 161 21.92 -18.32 0.04
N ALA A 162 20.88 -17.50 0.17
CA ALA A 162 20.36 -16.70 -0.94
C ALA A 162 21.46 -15.86 -1.57
N ARG A 163 21.64 -16.01 -2.88
CA ARG A 163 22.57 -15.22 -3.71
C ARG A 163 21.85 -14.01 -4.29
N ILE A 164 20.56 -14.17 -4.61
CA ILE A 164 19.64 -13.12 -4.97
C ILE A 164 18.44 -13.18 -4.02
N LEU A 165 18.15 -12.05 -3.38
CA LEU A 165 17.02 -11.89 -2.49
C LEU A 165 16.05 -10.87 -3.08
N ILE A 166 14.82 -11.30 -3.37
CA ILE A 166 13.74 -10.43 -3.83
C ILE A 166 12.89 -10.09 -2.61
N MET A 167 12.68 -8.80 -2.35
CA MET A 167 11.83 -8.30 -1.29
C MET A 167 10.66 -7.51 -1.91
N ASP A 168 9.43 -8.02 -1.78
CA ASP A 168 8.23 -7.38 -2.33
C ASP A 168 7.49 -6.65 -1.21
N GLU A 169 7.59 -5.32 -1.18
CA GLU A 169 7.01 -4.38 -0.19
C GLU A 169 7.30 -4.77 1.28
N PRO A 170 8.56 -5.01 1.67
CA PRO A 170 8.87 -5.59 2.97
C PRO A 170 8.61 -4.65 4.16
N THR A 171 8.34 -3.36 3.92
CA THR A 171 8.10 -2.34 4.95
C THR A 171 6.63 -1.99 5.14
N ALA A 172 5.70 -2.60 4.39
CA ALA A 172 4.29 -2.20 4.36
C ALA A 172 3.59 -2.20 5.73
N ALA A 173 4.02 -3.07 6.65
CA ALA A 173 3.42 -3.25 7.98
C ALA A 173 4.40 -2.97 9.15
N LEU A 174 5.55 -2.33 8.86
CA LEU A 174 6.60 -2.10 9.85
C LEU A 174 6.56 -0.67 10.39
N THR A 175 6.92 -0.52 11.67
CA THR A 175 7.24 0.77 12.29
C THR A 175 8.63 1.26 11.86
N GLU A 176 8.95 2.52 12.08
CA GLU A 176 10.24 3.11 11.70
C GLU A 176 11.46 2.39 12.32
N THR A 177 11.39 2.06 13.60
CA THR A 177 12.45 1.31 14.29
C THR A 177 12.67 -0.08 13.69
N GLU A 178 11.60 -0.69 13.18
CA GLU A 178 11.64 -1.98 12.53
C GLU A 178 12.19 -1.88 11.10
N ILE A 179 11.86 -0.80 10.38
CA ILE A 179 12.44 -0.46 9.07
C ILE A 179 13.96 -0.26 9.18
N GLU A 180 14.44 0.47 10.19
CA GLU A 180 15.87 0.61 10.44
C GLU A 180 16.57 -0.74 10.66
N SER A 181 15.91 -1.65 11.38
CA SER A 181 16.42 -3.01 11.60
C SER A 181 16.48 -3.81 10.30
N LEU A 182 15.44 -3.71 9.45
CA LEU A 182 15.43 -4.30 8.12
C LEU A 182 16.56 -3.74 7.25
N PHE A 183 16.76 -2.41 7.24
CA PHE A 183 17.84 -1.79 6.46
C PHE A 183 19.23 -2.19 6.91
N ARG A 184 19.43 -2.39 8.20
CA ARG A 184 20.70 -2.91 8.75
C ARG A 184 20.97 -4.32 8.19
N VAL A 185 19.97 -5.18 8.21
CA VAL A 185 20.08 -6.54 7.64
C VAL A 185 20.31 -6.51 6.12
N THR A 186 19.60 -5.64 5.41
CA THR A 186 19.77 -5.44 3.97
C THR A 186 21.20 -5.03 3.63
N ARG A 187 21.78 -4.07 4.37
CA ARG A 187 23.19 -3.65 4.20
C ARG A 187 24.16 -4.79 4.48
N LEU A 188 23.95 -5.55 5.55
CA LEU A 188 24.78 -6.71 5.90
C LEU A 188 24.77 -7.76 4.76
N LEU A 189 23.63 -8.08 4.18
CA LEU A 189 23.52 -9.01 3.07
C LEU A 189 24.20 -8.48 1.80
N LYS A 190 24.03 -7.18 1.51
CA LYS A 190 24.73 -6.50 0.42
C LYS A 190 26.26 -6.62 0.58
N GLU A 191 26.81 -6.35 1.76
CA GLU A 191 28.24 -6.47 2.08
C GLU A 191 28.75 -7.92 1.90
N GLN A 192 27.90 -8.92 2.12
CA GLN A 192 28.20 -10.33 1.88
C GLN A 192 28.13 -10.72 0.39
N GLY A 193 27.80 -9.78 -0.51
CA GLY A 193 27.73 -9.99 -1.94
C GLY A 193 26.38 -10.51 -2.44
N THR A 194 25.33 -10.52 -1.60
CA THR A 194 23.97 -10.86 -2.04
C THR A 194 23.43 -9.74 -2.92
N GLY A 195 22.92 -10.06 -4.11
CA GLY A 195 22.16 -9.14 -4.94
C GLY A 195 20.73 -9.01 -4.40
N ILE A 196 20.25 -7.82 -4.18
CA ILE A 196 18.93 -7.58 -3.57
C ILE A 196 18.07 -6.83 -4.55
N VAL A 197 16.89 -7.38 -4.89
CA VAL A 197 15.85 -6.67 -5.63
C VAL A 197 14.81 -6.19 -4.61
N TYR A 198 14.66 -4.87 -4.51
CA TYR A 198 13.79 -4.25 -3.53
C TYR A 198 12.61 -3.57 -4.23
N ILE A 199 11.40 -4.08 -4.02
CA ILE A 199 10.18 -3.49 -4.56
C ILE A 199 9.53 -2.68 -3.44
N SER A 200 9.34 -1.38 -3.67
CA SER A 200 8.63 -0.50 -2.76
C SER A 200 8.01 0.66 -3.54
N HIS A 201 6.92 1.17 -3.03
CA HIS A 201 6.31 2.42 -3.49
C HIS A 201 6.72 3.63 -2.61
N ARG A 202 7.54 3.41 -1.57
CA ARG A 202 8.08 4.43 -0.66
C ARG A 202 9.45 4.87 -1.15
N LEU A 203 9.47 5.89 -2.00
CA LEU A 203 10.72 6.34 -2.66
C LEU A 203 11.74 6.89 -1.66
N GLU A 204 11.28 7.49 -0.57
CA GLU A 204 12.12 8.03 0.50
C GLU A 204 12.94 6.93 1.20
N GLU A 205 12.33 5.76 1.42
CA GLU A 205 13.02 4.60 2.00
C GLU A 205 14.12 4.08 1.07
N LEU A 206 13.85 4.07 -0.24
CA LEU A 206 14.81 3.60 -1.23
C LEU A 206 16.05 4.50 -1.33
N ALA A 207 15.89 5.79 -1.07
CA ALA A 207 17.01 6.74 -1.02
C ALA A 207 18.06 6.39 0.05
N LEU A 208 17.66 5.59 1.08
CA LEU A 208 18.56 5.19 2.17
C LEU A 208 19.35 3.90 1.88
N ILE A 209 18.90 3.09 0.89
CA ILE A 209 19.45 1.74 0.69
C ILE A 209 19.73 1.38 -0.77
N ALA A 210 19.04 1.96 -1.75
CA ALA A 210 19.14 1.57 -3.15
C ALA A 210 20.37 2.19 -3.85
N ASP A 211 21.06 1.37 -4.64
CA ASP A 211 22.15 1.83 -5.50
C ASP A 211 21.63 2.28 -6.87
N ARG A 212 20.75 1.48 -7.47
CA ARG A 212 20.11 1.78 -8.76
C ARG A 212 18.62 1.51 -8.68
N ALA A 213 17.88 2.10 -9.61
CA ALA A 213 16.47 1.82 -9.79
C ALA A 213 16.14 1.52 -11.25
N THR A 214 15.38 0.47 -11.47
CA THR A 214 14.72 0.20 -12.75
C THR A 214 13.26 0.60 -12.66
N VAL A 215 12.82 1.45 -13.58
CA VAL A 215 11.44 1.92 -13.68
C VAL A 215 10.71 1.12 -14.76
N MET A 216 9.54 0.59 -14.38
CA MET A 216 8.60 -0.09 -15.27
C MET A 216 7.28 0.66 -15.33
N ARG A 217 6.64 0.65 -16.50
CA ARG A 217 5.32 1.23 -16.70
C ARG A 217 4.56 0.44 -17.77
N ASP A 218 3.29 0.10 -17.51
CA ASP A 218 2.40 -0.61 -18.43
C ASP A 218 3.01 -1.89 -19.04
N GLY A 219 3.73 -2.66 -18.22
CA GLY A 219 4.41 -3.89 -18.65
C GLY A 219 5.70 -3.67 -19.46
N GLN A 220 6.23 -2.46 -19.53
CA GLN A 220 7.42 -2.11 -20.30
C GLN A 220 8.56 -1.61 -19.41
N TYR A 221 9.77 -1.84 -19.84
CA TYR A 221 10.98 -1.21 -19.29
C TYR A 221 11.05 0.26 -19.74
N ILE A 222 11.24 1.18 -18.82
CA ILE A 222 11.38 2.61 -19.11
C ILE A 222 12.84 3.03 -19.04
N SER A 223 13.48 2.83 -17.88
CA SER A 223 14.87 3.24 -17.65
C SER A 223 15.47 2.52 -16.45
N THR A 224 16.79 2.46 -16.40
CA THR A 224 17.56 2.14 -15.20
C THR A 224 18.50 3.29 -14.90
N VAL A 225 18.44 3.80 -13.67
CA VAL A 225 19.18 4.96 -13.22
C VAL A 225 19.93 4.68 -11.92
N ASP A 226 21.05 5.36 -11.71
CA ASP A 226 21.72 5.37 -10.40
C ASP A 226 20.90 6.23 -9.42
N TYR A 227 20.54 5.65 -8.27
CA TYR A 227 19.57 6.27 -7.36
C TYR A 227 20.07 7.60 -6.80
N GLU A 228 21.35 7.72 -6.50
CA GLU A 228 21.98 8.95 -6.00
C GLU A 228 21.97 10.11 -7.01
N CYS A 229 21.87 9.80 -8.31
CA CYS A 229 21.96 10.79 -9.39
C CYS A 229 20.60 11.30 -9.85
N VAL A 230 19.48 10.75 -9.37
CA VAL A 230 18.13 11.06 -9.87
C VAL A 230 17.29 11.73 -8.79
N LYS A 231 16.47 12.69 -9.16
CA LYS A 231 15.51 13.30 -8.24
C LYS A 231 14.26 12.42 -8.13
N ILE A 232 13.67 12.40 -6.95
CA ILE A 232 12.41 11.65 -6.69
C ILE A 232 11.30 12.11 -7.66
N SER A 233 11.22 13.41 -7.98
CA SER A 233 10.28 13.94 -8.99
C SER A 233 10.43 13.29 -10.36
N ASP A 234 11.67 13.05 -10.79
CA ASP A 234 11.95 12.48 -12.09
C ASP A 234 11.62 10.99 -12.12
N LEU A 235 11.88 10.27 -11.02
CA LEU A 235 11.45 8.88 -10.85
C LEU A 235 9.92 8.75 -10.93
N ILE A 236 9.20 9.63 -10.25
CA ILE A 236 7.74 9.66 -10.28
C ILE A 236 7.24 9.96 -11.71
N ALA A 237 7.86 10.93 -12.39
CA ALA A 237 7.51 11.25 -13.79
C ALA A 237 7.73 10.05 -14.73
N MET A 238 8.81 9.29 -14.56
CA MET A 238 9.06 8.05 -15.32
C MET A 238 8.00 6.98 -15.02
N MET A 239 7.61 6.82 -13.74
CA MET A 239 6.61 5.83 -13.32
C MET A 239 5.22 6.15 -13.86
N VAL A 240 4.80 7.41 -13.77
CA VAL A 240 3.44 7.87 -14.14
C VAL A 240 3.35 8.21 -15.63
N GLY A 241 4.46 8.58 -16.29
CA GLY A 241 4.53 8.89 -17.72
C GLY A 241 4.07 10.29 -18.11
N ARG A 242 3.91 11.16 -17.13
CA ARG A 242 3.61 12.60 -17.36
C ARG A 242 4.49 13.46 -16.46
N ASP A 243 4.82 14.64 -16.95
CA ASP A 243 5.53 15.61 -16.11
C ASP A 243 4.60 16.09 -15.00
N LEU A 244 5.07 15.94 -13.77
CA LEU A 244 4.33 16.33 -12.58
C LEU A 244 4.59 17.82 -12.30
N GLY A 245 4.20 18.63 -13.18
CA GLY A 245 4.21 20.11 -12.97
C GLY A 245 3.73 20.52 -11.61
N ASN A 246 3.19 21.06 -10.92
CA ASN A 246 2.74 21.20 -9.55
C ASN A 246 1.95 19.97 -9.08
N ILE A 247 2.59 19.08 -8.32
CA ILE A 247 1.97 17.88 -7.72
C ILE A 247 0.78 18.26 -6.82
N TYR A 248 0.82 19.44 -6.25
CA TYR A 248 -0.22 19.93 -5.36
C TYR A 248 -0.88 21.17 -5.96
N PRO A 249 -2.20 21.13 -6.24
CA PRO A 249 -2.91 22.30 -6.72
C PRO A 249 -2.83 23.42 -5.68
N ARG A 250 -2.37 24.61 -6.09
CA ARG A 250 -2.37 25.79 -5.21
C ARG A 250 -3.80 26.29 -5.08
N ARG A 251 -4.31 26.33 -3.86
CA ARG A 251 -5.56 27.01 -3.54
C ARG A 251 -5.31 28.49 -3.19
N GLU A 252 -6.25 29.34 -3.56
CA GLU A 252 -6.27 30.72 -3.08
C GLU A 252 -6.65 30.75 -1.60
N ALA A 253 -6.12 31.70 -0.86
CA ALA A 253 -6.47 31.87 0.54
C ALA A 253 -7.99 32.17 0.69
N LEU A 254 -8.61 31.62 1.72
CA LEU A 254 -10.01 31.85 2.01
C LEU A 254 -10.29 33.35 2.17
N GLN A 255 -11.17 33.87 1.33
CA GLN A 255 -11.58 35.29 1.39
C GLN A 255 -12.50 35.58 2.59
N GLN A 256 -13.30 34.60 3.02
CA GLN A 256 -14.20 34.68 4.17
C GLN A 256 -14.16 33.40 4.99
N ARG A 257 -14.08 33.54 6.30
CA ARG A 257 -14.13 32.41 7.24
C ARG A 257 -15.55 32.18 7.75
N ILE A 258 -16.33 31.42 7.00
CA ILE A 258 -17.71 31.03 7.39
C ILE A 258 -17.63 29.65 8.04
N PRO A 259 -17.89 29.50 9.35
CA PRO A 259 -17.83 28.21 10.02
C PRO A 259 -18.94 27.27 9.51
N VAL A 260 -18.58 26.03 9.19
CA VAL A 260 -19.49 24.98 8.73
C VAL A 260 -19.61 23.87 9.76
N LEU A 261 -18.48 23.46 10.35
CA LEU A 261 -18.46 22.53 11.47
C LEU A 261 -17.70 23.16 12.64
N GLU A 262 -18.35 23.26 13.79
CA GLU A 262 -17.73 23.62 15.06
C GLU A 262 -17.80 22.43 16.00
N VAL A 263 -16.69 21.98 16.52
CA VAL A 263 -16.56 20.90 17.51
C VAL A 263 -16.08 21.53 18.81
N ASN A 264 -16.84 21.38 19.89
CA ASN A 264 -16.52 21.97 21.18
C ASN A 264 -16.55 20.92 22.29
N GLY A 265 -15.43 20.71 22.97
CA GLY A 265 -15.30 19.83 24.12
C GLY A 265 -15.59 18.37 23.84
N LEU A 266 -15.42 17.89 22.57
CA LEU A 266 -15.76 16.53 22.21
C LEU A 266 -14.87 15.54 22.97
N THR A 267 -15.52 14.69 23.75
CA THR A 267 -14.88 13.73 24.64
C THR A 267 -15.47 12.35 24.46
N ARG A 268 -14.62 11.35 24.34
CA ARG A 268 -14.93 9.92 24.41
C ARG A 268 -13.96 9.28 25.39
N LYS A 269 -14.48 8.78 26.47
CA LYS A 269 -13.70 8.31 27.63
C LYS A 269 -12.62 7.28 27.22
N GLY A 270 -11.38 7.60 27.59
CA GLY A 270 -10.22 6.75 27.29
C GLY A 270 -9.66 6.85 25.86
N VAL A 271 -10.28 7.67 24.98
CA VAL A 271 -9.91 7.76 23.56
C VAL A 271 -9.73 9.21 23.12
N LEU A 272 -10.72 10.07 23.34
CA LEU A 272 -10.70 11.48 22.95
C LEU A 272 -10.93 12.34 24.21
N ASN A 273 -10.19 13.41 24.34
CA ASN A 273 -10.31 14.30 25.50
C ASN A 273 -10.33 15.76 25.10
N ASP A 274 -11.47 16.41 25.31
CA ASP A 274 -11.69 17.85 25.11
C ASP A 274 -11.22 18.37 23.73
N ILE A 275 -11.69 17.74 22.65
CA ILE A 275 -11.31 18.11 21.29
C ILE A 275 -12.13 19.34 20.85
N ASN A 276 -11.40 20.36 20.38
CA ASN A 276 -11.97 21.63 19.96
C ASN A 276 -11.38 22.08 18.62
N PHE A 277 -12.21 22.33 17.61
CA PHE A 277 -11.79 22.92 16.34
C PHE A 277 -12.98 23.49 15.56
N THR A 278 -12.69 24.29 14.53
CA THR A 278 -13.66 24.83 13.59
C THR A 278 -13.19 24.60 12.18
N LEU A 279 -14.09 24.09 11.33
CA LEU A 279 -13.90 23.94 9.89
C LEU A 279 -14.67 25.04 9.16
N TYR A 280 -14.03 25.71 8.23
CA TYR A 280 -14.61 26.81 7.46
C TYR A 280 -14.97 26.36 6.04
N ARG A 281 -15.94 27.05 5.43
CA ARG A 281 -16.37 26.77 4.05
C ARG A 281 -15.22 26.89 3.05
N GLY A 282 -15.03 25.85 2.24
CA GLY A 282 -13.94 25.76 1.27
C GLY A 282 -12.55 25.51 1.87
N GLU A 283 -12.47 25.18 3.16
CA GLU A 283 -11.23 24.83 3.84
C GLU A 283 -10.87 23.35 3.66
N ILE A 284 -9.57 23.07 3.55
CA ILE A 284 -9.01 21.73 3.79
C ILE A 284 -8.33 21.80 5.15
N LEU A 285 -8.92 21.17 6.17
CA LEU A 285 -8.37 21.10 7.52
C LEU A 285 -7.61 19.79 7.70
N GLY A 286 -6.32 19.88 7.97
CA GLY A 286 -5.46 18.70 8.19
C GLY A 286 -5.33 18.35 9.67
N PHE A 287 -5.53 17.05 9.99
CA PHE A 287 -5.23 16.48 11.30
C PHE A 287 -3.96 15.66 11.24
N ALA A 288 -2.95 16.05 11.98
CA ALA A 288 -1.66 15.40 12.05
C ALA A 288 -1.45 14.74 13.41
N GLY A 289 -0.83 13.56 13.43
CA GLY A 289 -0.53 12.83 14.66
C GLY A 289 0.01 11.43 14.41
N LEU A 290 0.65 10.86 15.43
CA LEU A 290 1.17 9.50 15.37
C LEU A 290 0.04 8.46 15.25
N MET A 291 0.39 7.24 14.88
CA MET A 291 -0.52 6.09 14.91
C MET A 291 -1.07 5.92 16.34
N GLY A 292 -2.39 5.77 16.46
CA GLY A 292 -3.06 5.70 17.77
C GLY A 292 -3.30 7.05 18.46
N ALA A 293 -3.08 8.19 17.79
CA ALA A 293 -3.36 9.52 18.36
C ALA A 293 -4.86 9.88 18.43
N GLY A 294 -5.75 8.99 18.06
CA GLY A 294 -7.20 9.21 18.12
C GLY A 294 -7.83 9.86 16.89
N ARG A 295 -7.10 9.95 15.77
CA ARG A 295 -7.58 10.60 14.53
C ARG A 295 -8.79 9.86 13.93
N THR A 296 -8.67 8.58 13.69
CA THR A 296 -9.76 7.72 13.17
C THR A 296 -10.96 7.73 14.11
N GLU A 297 -10.72 7.67 15.42
CA GLU A 297 -11.77 7.71 16.43
C GLU A 297 -12.51 9.05 16.43
N LEU A 298 -11.81 10.16 16.18
CA LEU A 298 -12.41 11.47 16.03
C LEU A 298 -13.31 11.53 14.78
N ALA A 299 -12.81 11.05 13.64
CA ALA A 299 -13.57 10.97 12.41
C ALA A 299 -14.84 10.14 12.56
N ARG A 300 -14.72 8.97 13.18
CA ARG A 300 -15.83 8.04 13.45
C ARG A 300 -16.86 8.65 14.40
N ALA A 301 -16.39 9.39 15.41
CA ALA A 301 -17.28 10.08 16.35
C ALA A 301 -18.09 11.21 15.67
N ILE A 302 -17.45 12.00 14.80
CA ILE A 302 -18.14 13.05 14.03
C ILE A 302 -19.11 12.44 13.02
N PHE A 303 -18.77 11.30 12.41
CA PHE A 303 -19.63 10.59 11.46
C PHE A 303 -20.73 9.75 12.13
N GLY A 304 -20.80 9.73 13.47
CA GLY A 304 -21.82 8.97 14.20
C GLY A 304 -21.61 7.45 14.19
N ALA A 305 -20.45 6.97 13.75
CA ALA A 305 -20.08 5.55 13.81
C ALA A 305 -19.72 5.11 15.24
N ASP A 306 -19.20 6.05 16.04
CA ASP A 306 -18.86 5.86 17.45
C ASP A 306 -19.59 6.89 18.31
N SER A 307 -20.02 6.49 19.52
CA SER A 307 -20.70 7.39 20.45
C SER A 307 -19.72 8.38 21.10
N ILE A 308 -20.21 9.57 21.43
CA ILE A 308 -19.52 10.59 22.22
C ILE A 308 -20.11 10.63 23.63
N ASP A 309 -19.28 10.87 24.65
CA ASP A 309 -19.73 10.99 26.05
C ASP A 309 -20.14 12.41 26.40
N SER A 310 -19.45 13.41 25.86
CA SER A 310 -19.75 14.83 26.06
C SER A 310 -19.17 15.68 24.93
N GLY A 311 -19.59 16.93 24.85
CA GLY A 311 -19.26 17.90 23.83
C GLY A 311 -20.41 18.25 22.94
N THR A 312 -20.25 19.25 22.08
CA THR A 312 -21.27 19.70 21.14
C THR A 312 -20.73 19.83 19.74
N LEU A 313 -21.56 19.47 18.76
CA LEU A 313 -21.34 19.70 17.35
C LEU A 313 -22.30 20.78 16.86
N LYS A 314 -21.77 21.73 16.07
CA LYS A 314 -22.62 22.69 15.35
C LYS A 314 -22.35 22.59 13.86
N LEU A 315 -23.39 22.43 13.06
CA LEU A 315 -23.36 22.45 11.62
C LEU A 315 -24.01 23.72 11.09
N ASN A 316 -23.31 24.50 10.29
CA ASN A 316 -23.79 25.79 9.76
C ASN A 316 -24.36 26.70 10.87
N GLY A 317 -23.69 26.74 12.04
CA GLY A 317 -24.09 27.54 13.21
C GLY A 317 -25.24 26.99 14.04
N LYS A 318 -25.80 25.82 13.69
CA LYS A 318 -26.88 25.16 14.45
C LYS A 318 -26.33 23.99 15.24
N GLU A 319 -26.64 23.96 16.54
CA GLU A 319 -26.31 22.82 17.37
C GLU A 319 -27.03 21.56 16.88
N THR A 320 -26.28 20.48 16.71
CA THR A 320 -26.71 19.28 16.03
C THR A 320 -26.28 18.06 16.83
N VAL A 321 -27.18 17.09 16.96
CA VAL A 321 -26.89 15.79 17.56
C VAL A 321 -26.87 14.75 16.46
N ILE A 322 -25.74 14.11 16.29
CA ILE A 322 -25.57 12.98 15.35
C ILE A 322 -25.66 11.70 16.17
N LYS A 323 -26.71 10.93 15.95
CA LYS A 323 -26.99 9.70 16.71
C LYS A 323 -26.38 8.48 16.07
N ASP A 324 -26.33 8.45 14.74
CA ASP A 324 -25.84 7.35 13.94
C ASP A 324 -25.35 7.85 12.56
N ILE A 325 -24.82 6.91 11.77
CA ILE A 325 -24.32 7.17 10.42
C ILE A 325 -25.41 7.76 9.50
N SER A 326 -26.67 7.31 9.63
CA SER A 326 -27.77 7.82 8.80
C SER A 326 -28.03 9.28 9.07
N ASP A 327 -28.01 9.69 10.35
CA ASP A 327 -28.16 11.11 10.73
C ASP A 327 -27.01 11.95 10.13
N ALA A 328 -25.77 11.45 10.17
CA ALA A 328 -24.61 12.15 9.62
C ALA A 328 -24.75 12.37 8.11
N ILE A 329 -25.13 11.32 7.37
CA ILE A 329 -25.35 11.39 5.92
C ILE A 329 -26.45 12.39 5.57
N GLN A 330 -27.60 12.35 6.28
CA GLN A 330 -28.71 13.29 6.06
C GLN A 330 -28.32 14.74 6.35
N GLN A 331 -27.30 14.98 7.16
CA GLN A 331 -26.77 16.30 7.48
C GLN A 331 -25.58 16.69 6.60
N GLY A 332 -25.34 15.96 5.50
CA GLY A 332 -24.31 16.27 4.53
C GLY A 332 -22.89 15.93 4.98
N ILE A 333 -22.71 15.03 5.95
CA ILE A 333 -21.40 14.53 6.36
C ILE A 333 -21.15 13.18 5.73
N SER A 334 -20.01 13.03 5.07
CA SER A 334 -19.56 11.79 4.47
C SER A 334 -18.18 11.40 4.98
N TYR A 335 -17.89 10.09 5.03
CA TYR A 335 -16.66 9.57 5.59
C TYR A 335 -16.02 8.49 4.71
N LEU A 336 -14.80 8.73 4.31
CA LEU A 336 -13.95 7.79 3.61
C LEU A 336 -13.03 7.13 4.64
N THR A 337 -13.24 5.84 4.87
CA THR A 337 -12.62 5.05 5.94
C THR A 337 -11.17 4.68 5.65
N GLU A 338 -10.35 4.48 6.69
CA GLU A 338 -8.97 4.02 6.61
C GLU A 338 -8.86 2.64 5.92
N ASP A 339 -9.71 1.67 6.33
CA ASP A 339 -9.75 0.34 5.74
C ASP A 339 -10.88 0.19 4.74
N ARG A 340 -10.58 0.55 3.47
CA ARG A 340 -11.55 0.45 2.38
C ARG A 340 -12.10 -0.94 2.14
N LYS A 341 -11.31 -2.00 2.47
CA LYS A 341 -11.70 -3.39 2.21
C LYS A 341 -12.69 -3.93 3.25
N LYS A 342 -12.54 -3.51 4.50
CA LYS A 342 -13.40 -3.96 5.61
C LYS A 342 -14.63 -3.08 5.80
N GLU A 343 -14.45 -1.77 5.67
CA GLU A 343 -15.46 -0.79 6.05
C GLU A 343 -15.97 0.04 4.85
N GLY A 344 -15.14 0.22 3.82
CA GLY A 344 -15.45 1.14 2.73
C GLY A 344 -16.25 0.52 1.59
N LEU A 345 -15.99 -0.74 1.21
CA LEU A 345 -16.55 -1.38 0.02
C LEU A 345 -17.19 -2.73 0.31
N ALA A 346 -18.30 -2.99 -0.34
CA ALA A 346 -18.83 -4.33 -0.50
C ALA A 346 -18.13 -5.00 -1.70
N LEU A 347 -16.94 -5.60 -1.45
CA LEU A 347 -16.00 -6.03 -2.49
C LEU A 347 -16.58 -6.97 -3.54
N ASN A 348 -17.54 -7.83 -3.16
CA ASN A 348 -18.21 -8.78 -4.06
C ASN A 348 -19.32 -8.14 -4.89
N LEU A 349 -19.73 -6.91 -4.60
CA LEU A 349 -20.72 -6.18 -5.37
C LEU A 349 -20.06 -5.43 -6.52
N SER A 350 -20.88 -5.10 -7.54
CA SER A 350 -20.46 -4.36 -8.72
C SER A 350 -20.05 -2.92 -8.40
N VAL A 351 -19.34 -2.29 -9.32
CA VAL A 351 -18.97 -0.86 -9.25
C VAL A 351 -20.22 -0.01 -9.04
N GLU A 352 -21.28 -0.21 -9.86
CA GLU A 352 -22.54 0.52 -9.75
C GLU A 352 -23.13 0.39 -8.35
N ARG A 353 -23.29 -0.85 -7.85
CA ARG A 353 -23.89 -1.07 -6.53
C ARG A 353 -23.08 -0.44 -5.42
N ASN A 354 -21.76 -0.43 -5.52
CA ASN A 354 -20.90 0.23 -4.55
C ASN A 354 -21.03 1.75 -4.59
N ILE A 355 -21.19 2.36 -5.77
CA ILE A 355 -21.43 3.81 -5.91
C ILE A 355 -22.81 4.17 -5.33
N MET A 356 -23.81 3.37 -5.61
CA MET A 356 -25.19 3.62 -5.16
C MET A 356 -25.43 3.24 -3.69
N LEU A 357 -24.52 2.51 -3.05
CA LEU A 357 -24.67 2.10 -1.65
C LEU A 357 -24.73 3.33 -0.72
N GLY A 358 -25.88 3.52 -0.04
CA GLY A 358 -26.17 4.69 0.76
C GLY A 358 -26.96 5.77 0.02
N ASN A 359 -26.98 5.77 -1.32
CA ASN A 359 -27.67 6.77 -2.15
C ASN A 359 -29.06 6.32 -2.64
N TYR A 360 -29.41 5.04 -2.52
CA TYR A 360 -30.69 4.51 -2.99
C TYR A 360 -31.94 5.27 -2.56
N PRO A 361 -32.04 5.86 -1.36
CA PRO A 361 -33.22 6.65 -0.97
C PRO A 361 -33.55 7.78 -1.94
N GLU A 362 -32.53 8.45 -2.49
CA GLU A 362 -32.71 9.56 -3.45
C GLU A 362 -33.06 9.10 -4.88
N TYR A 363 -32.76 7.83 -5.17
CA TYR A 363 -33.03 7.18 -6.45
C TYR A 363 -34.26 6.27 -6.39
N SER A 364 -35.06 6.37 -5.34
CA SER A 364 -36.27 5.56 -5.14
C SER A 364 -37.51 6.42 -5.13
N ASP A 365 -38.61 5.86 -5.61
CA ASP A 365 -39.92 6.50 -5.47
C ASP A 365 -40.46 6.36 -4.01
N ARG A 366 -41.60 7.01 -3.74
CA ARG A 366 -42.25 6.93 -2.42
C ARG A 366 -42.69 5.53 -1.99
N PHE A 367 -42.66 4.56 -2.89
CA PHE A 367 -42.98 3.15 -2.64
C PHE A 367 -41.74 2.28 -2.50
N GLY A 368 -40.53 2.88 -2.59
CA GLY A 368 -39.27 2.17 -2.49
C GLY A 368 -38.80 1.50 -3.79
N ASN A 369 -39.42 1.78 -4.93
CA ASN A 369 -38.95 1.27 -6.21
C ASN A 369 -37.76 2.10 -6.69
N VAL A 370 -36.62 1.42 -6.92
CA VAL A 370 -35.37 2.04 -7.38
C VAL A 370 -35.43 2.33 -8.88
N ASP A 371 -35.12 3.55 -9.30
CA ASP A 371 -34.90 3.92 -10.69
C ASP A 371 -33.54 3.44 -11.17
N SER A 372 -33.47 2.20 -11.64
CA SER A 372 -32.24 1.57 -12.11
C SER A 372 -31.57 2.32 -13.27
N ARG A 373 -32.35 3.00 -14.14
CA ARG A 373 -31.78 3.78 -15.25
C ARG A 373 -31.04 5.00 -14.75
N ARG A 374 -31.63 5.71 -13.79
CA ARG A 374 -31.01 6.88 -13.16
C ARG A 374 -29.77 6.47 -12.36
N CYS A 375 -29.81 5.34 -11.63
CA CYS A 375 -28.66 4.79 -10.93
C CYS A 375 -27.49 4.49 -11.89
N GLN A 376 -27.77 3.79 -12.99
CA GLN A 376 -26.78 3.46 -14.00
C GLN A 376 -26.17 4.73 -14.63
N GLN A 377 -27.01 5.67 -15.06
CA GLN A 377 -26.54 6.92 -15.67
C GLN A 377 -25.63 7.70 -14.73
N THR A 378 -26.03 7.90 -13.46
CA THR A 378 -25.20 8.59 -12.47
C THR A 378 -23.88 7.85 -12.24
N SER A 379 -23.92 6.52 -12.14
CA SER A 379 -22.70 5.72 -11.98
C SER A 379 -21.74 5.86 -13.17
N GLU A 380 -22.25 5.88 -14.41
CA GLU A 380 -21.46 6.12 -15.63
C GLU A 380 -20.82 7.51 -15.61
N GLU A 381 -21.58 8.55 -15.21
CA GLU A 381 -21.09 9.92 -15.07
C GLU A 381 -19.95 9.99 -14.05
N GLN A 382 -20.11 9.36 -12.88
CA GLN A 382 -19.06 9.34 -11.83
C GLN A 382 -17.83 8.55 -12.25
N VAL A 383 -18.00 7.39 -12.88
CA VAL A 383 -16.87 6.59 -13.41
C VAL A 383 -16.06 7.41 -14.39
N LYS A 384 -16.72 8.19 -15.26
CA LYS A 384 -16.06 9.06 -16.23
C LYS A 384 -15.41 10.28 -15.55
N ALA A 385 -16.11 10.95 -14.65
CA ALA A 385 -15.62 12.16 -13.95
C ALA A 385 -14.37 11.87 -13.12
N LEU A 386 -14.38 10.75 -12.37
CA LEU A 386 -13.29 10.34 -11.51
C LEU A 386 -12.25 9.44 -12.22
N ARG A 387 -12.42 9.22 -13.53
CA ARG A 387 -11.53 8.39 -14.35
C ARG A 387 -11.30 7.01 -13.71
N ILE A 388 -12.38 6.34 -13.26
CA ILE A 388 -12.31 5.00 -12.69
C ILE A 388 -12.04 4.00 -13.82
N LYS A 389 -10.92 3.28 -13.75
CA LYS A 389 -10.57 2.27 -14.74
C LYS A 389 -11.33 0.96 -14.43
N THR A 390 -12.44 0.75 -15.09
CA THR A 390 -13.25 -0.46 -15.02
C THR A 390 -13.71 -0.87 -16.44
N PRO A 391 -13.80 -2.20 -16.75
CA PRO A 391 -14.32 -2.65 -18.04
C PRO A 391 -15.81 -2.31 -18.26
N ASN A 392 -16.58 -2.36 -17.19
CA ASN A 392 -18.02 -2.05 -17.17
C ASN A 392 -18.47 -1.79 -15.72
N LEU A 393 -19.73 -1.39 -15.53
CA LEU A 393 -20.29 -1.12 -14.20
C LEU A 393 -20.61 -2.39 -13.39
N GLU A 394 -20.80 -3.53 -14.07
CA GLU A 394 -21.09 -4.83 -13.44
C GLU A 394 -19.83 -5.50 -12.85
N GLN A 395 -18.64 -5.00 -13.16
CA GLN A 395 -17.38 -5.51 -12.62
C GLN A 395 -17.40 -5.46 -11.10
N ALA A 396 -17.08 -6.57 -10.44
CA ALA A 396 -16.94 -6.61 -8.99
C ALA A 396 -15.77 -5.73 -8.50
N ALA A 397 -15.99 -4.95 -7.44
CA ALA A 397 -14.98 -4.04 -6.90
C ALA A 397 -13.70 -4.75 -6.46
N LEU A 398 -13.80 -6.02 -6.05
CA LEU A 398 -12.65 -6.86 -5.68
C LEU A 398 -11.59 -6.95 -6.79
N ASN A 399 -12.01 -6.93 -8.05
CA ASN A 399 -11.12 -7.10 -9.21
C ASN A 399 -10.44 -5.81 -9.66
N LEU A 400 -10.68 -4.69 -8.99
CA LEU A 400 -10.08 -3.40 -9.33
C LEU A 400 -8.85 -3.11 -8.47
N SER A 401 -7.93 -2.27 -9.02
CA SER A 401 -6.79 -1.77 -8.26
C SER A 401 -7.23 -0.93 -7.05
N GLY A 402 -6.35 -0.82 -6.04
CA GLY A 402 -6.64 -0.05 -4.83
C GLY A 402 -7.02 1.41 -5.11
N GLY A 403 -6.37 2.07 -6.07
CA GLY A 403 -6.72 3.43 -6.48
C GLY A 403 -8.12 3.53 -7.08
N ASN A 404 -8.54 2.58 -7.93
CA ASN A 404 -9.89 2.57 -8.48
C ASN A 404 -10.94 2.22 -7.42
N GLN A 405 -10.62 1.32 -6.47
CA GLN A 405 -11.46 1.05 -5.31
C GLN A 405 -11.69 2.32 -4.46
N GLN A 406 -10.65 3.10 -4.23
CA GLN A 406 -10.75 4.38 -3.50
C GLN A 406 -11.65 5.38 -4.22
N LYS A 407 -11.49 5.50 -5.54
CA LYS A 407 -12.32 6.36 -6.37
C LYS A 407 -13.81 5.97 -6.37
N ILE A 408 -14.13 4.67 -6.24
CA ILE A 408 -15.52 4.21 -6.08
C ILE A 408 -16.13 4.75 -4.79
N ILE A 409 -15.39 4.76 -3.69
CA ILE A 409 -15.88 5.31 -2.42
C ILE A 409 -16.08 6.83 -2.54
N ILE A 410 -15.14 7.52 -3.18
CA ILE A 410 -15.30 8.97 -3.46
C ILE A 410 -16.54 9.20 -4.34
N ALA A 411 -16.72 8.43 -5.40
CA ALA A 411 -17.90 8.50 -6.28
C ALA A 411 -19.21 8.36 -5.49
N ARG A 412 -19.28 7.42 -4.56
CA ARG A 412 -20.44 7.22 -3.67
C ARG A 412 -20.80 8.50 -2.95
N TRP A 413 -19.81 9.18 -2.37
CA TRP A 413 -20.05 10.36 -1.55
C TRP A 413 -20.27 11.64 -2.36
N VAL A 414 -19.68 11.72 -3.56
CA VAL A 414 -19.94 12.84 -4.49
C VAL A 414 -21.35 12.78 -5.09
N CYS A 415 -21.94 11.57 -5.20
CA CYS A 415 -23.35 11.45 -5.63
C CYS A 415 -24.36 12.03 -4.62
N ASN A 416 -23.96 12.21 -3.37
CA ASN A 416 -24.77 12.80 -2.31
C ASN A 416 -24.48 14.30 -2.22
N ASP A 417 -25.47 15.10 -1.81
CA ASP A 417 -25.25 16.52 -1.48
C ASP A 417 -24.40 16.65 -0.20
N THR A 418 -23.12 16.28 -0.33
CA THR A 418 -22.16 16.25 0.78
C THR A 418 -21.58 17.64 1.00
N ASP A 419 -21.83 18.23 2.17
CA ASP A 419 -21.22 19.49 2.61
C ASP A 419 -19.83 19.27 3.21
N ILE A 420 -19.64 18.18 3.97
CA ILE A 420 -18.39 17.85 4.68
C ILE A 420 -17.94 16.44 4.31
N LEU A 421 -16.76 16.32 3.74
CA LEU A 421 -16.16 15.03 3.40
C LEU A 421 -14.91 14.79 4.25
N ILE A 422 -14.96 13.76 5.08
CA ILE A 422 -13.87 13.35 5.95
C ILE A 422 -13.08 12.27 5.23
N PHE A 423 -11.76 12.49 5.04
CA PHE A 423 -10.83 11.51 4.47
C PHE A 423 -9.92 10.96 5.57
N ASP A 424 -10.00 9.67 5.84
CA ASP A 424 -9.11 8.98 6.76
C ASP A 424 -8.11 8.12 5.98
N GLU A 425 -6.84 8.52 5.97
CA GLU A 425 -5.76 7.88 5.22
C GLU A 425 -6.14 7.57 3.74
N PRO A 426 -6.63 8.55 2.95
CA PRO A 426 -7.23 8.29 1.63
C PRO A 426 -6.24 7.70 0.62
N THR A 427 -4.95 7.78 0.90
CA THR A 427 -3.89 7.31 0.02
C THR A 427 -3.20 6.04 0.52
N ARG A 428 -3.73 5.41 1.57
CA ARG A 428 -3.18 4.17 2.11
C ARG A 428 -3.34 3.01 1.14
N GLY A 429 -2.21 2.34 0.82
CA GLY A 429 -2.20 1.15 -0.04
C GLY A 429 -2.64 1.41 -1.48
N ILE A 430 -2.41 2.61 -2.00
CA ILE A 430 -2.56 2.96 -3.42
C ILE A 430 -1.23 3.40 -4.00
N ASP A 431 -1.09 3.28 -5.31
CA ASP A 431 0.12 3.68 -6.03
C ASP A 431 0.27 5.21 -6.12
N VAL A 432 1.46 5.65 -6.53
CA VAL A 432 1.83 7.08 -6.59
C VAL A 432 0.94 7.85 -7.55
N GLY A 433 0.61 7.26 -8.72
CA GLY A 433 -0.25 7.91 -9.70
C GLY A 433 -1.68 8.10 -9.19
N ALA A 434 -2.24 7.08 -8.53
CA ALA A 434 -3.56 7.19 -7.93
C ALA A 434 -3.59 8.19 -6.75
N LYS A 435 -2.50 8.31 -5.96
CA LYS A 435 -2.38 9.36 -4.92
C LYS A 435 -2.52 10.75 -5.51
N LEU A 436 -1.79 11.00 -6.60
CA LEU A 436 -1.83 12.31 -7.28
C LEU A 436 -3.23 12.63 -7.82
N GLU A 437 -3.91 11.65 -8.43
CA GLU A 437 -5.27 11.84 -8.91
C GLU A 437 -6.26 12.17 -7.78
N ILE A 438 -6.10 11.54 -6.61
CA ILE A 438 -6.90 11.87 -5.43
C ILE A 438 -6.60 13.28 -4.93
N TYR A 439 -5.33 13.70 -4.87
CA TYR A 439 -4.97 15.08 -4.50
C TYR A 439 -5.50 16.12 -5.50
N GLU A 440 -5.47 15.81 -6.81
CA GLU A 440 -6.09 16.66 -7.83
C GLU A 440 -7.61 16.81 -7.61
N LEU A 441 -8.31 15.70 -7.30
CA LEU A 441 -9.74 15.72 -6.99
C LEU A 441 -10.05 16.60 -5.77
N MET A 442 -9.25 16.48 -4.72
CA MET A 442 -9.41 17.28 -3.49
C MET A 442 -9.11 18.77 -3.73
N GLY A 443 -8.17 19.08 -4.63
CA GLY A 443 -7.77 20.46 -4.94
C GLY A 443 -8.72 21.20 -5.88
N ASN A 444 -9.41 20.51 -6.77
CA ASN A 444 -10.20 21.10 -7.85
C ASN A 444 -11.65 21.43 -7.47
N ASP A 445 -12.19 20.82 -6.41
CA ASP A 445 -13.57 21.07 -6.00
C ASP A 445 -13.64 22.14 -4.90
N SER A 446 -13.95 23.38 -5.31
CA SER A 446 -14.06 24.54 -4.42
C SER A 446 -15.27 24.48 -3.47
N ASN A 447 -16.22 23.57 -3.70
CA ASN A 447 -17.43 23.42 -2.90
C ASN A 447 -17.31 22.32 -1.83
N LEU A 448 -16.36 21.40 -1.98
CA LEU A 448 -16.11 20.35 -1.01
C LEU A 448 -15.32 20.88 0.20
N LEU A 449 -15.89 20.69 1.37
CA LEU A 449 -15.23 20.91 2.66
C LEU A 449 -14.51 19.62 3.04
N ILE A 450 -13.18 19.66 3.07
CA ILE A 450 -12.37 18.45 3.25
C ILE A 450 -11.69 18.51 4.61
N VAL A 451 -12.01 17.54 5.47
CA VAL A 451 -11.23 17.25 6.68
C VAL A 451 -10.21 16.18 6.33
N PHE A 452 -8.94 16.51 6.40
CA PHE A 452 -7.85 15.64 5.97
C PHE A 452 -7.12 15.05 7.18
N TYR A 453 -6.95 13.74 7.19
CA TYR A 453 -6.10 13.06 8.15
C TYR A 453 -4.77 12.69 7.51
N VAL A 454 -3.68 13.28 7.97
CA VAL A 454 -2.33 13.03 7.48
C VAL A 454 -1.55 12.30 8.56
N GLN A 455 -1.00 11.14 8.21
CA GLN A 455 0.04 10.52 9.02
C GLN A 455 1.32 11.34 8.81
N ILE A 456 1.83 11.98 9.87
CA ILE A 456 3.14 12.65 9.79
C ILE A 456 4.21 11.57 9.74
N MET A 457 4.94 11.51 8.63
CA MET A 457 6.30 11.00 8.63
C MET A 457 7.20 12.06 9.26
N PRO A 458 8.10 11.72 10.18
CA PRO A 458 9.03 12.70 10.73
C PRO A 458 9.88 13.30 9.61
N ASP A 459 10.11 14.60 9.71
CA ASP A 459 11.09 15.49 9.08
C ASP A 459 10.78 16.16 7.75
N ASP A 460 10.09 15.56 6.76
CA ASP A 460 9.93 16.24 5.46
C ASP A 460 8.55 16.89 5.23
N PHE A 461 7.52 16.49 5.94
CA PHE A 461 6.14 16.94 5.68
C PHE A 461 5.76 18.25 6.38
N VAL A 462 6.42 18.60 7.49
CA VAL A 462 6.17 19.86 8.22
C VAL A 462 6.53 21.07 7.35
N MET A 463 7.53 20.95 6.47
CA MET A 463 7.91 22.00 5.52
C MET A 463 6.92 22.17 4.37
N GLN A 464 6.07 21.17 4.08
CA GLN A 464 5.08 21.23 2.99
C GLN A 464 3.72 21.73 3.45
N LEU A 465 3.31 21.45 4.69
CA LEU A 465 2.06 22.00 5.28
C LEU A 465 2.08 23.54 5.45
N HIS A 466 3.26 24.15 5.57
CA HIS A 466 3.40 25.62 5.58
C HIS A 466 3.25 26.27 4.19
N ARG A 467 3.07 25.50 3.12
CA ARG A 467 2.89 26.00 1.75
C ARG A 467 1.46 25.85 1.21
N PHE A 468 0.54 25.34 2.03
CA PHE A 468 -0.91 25.28 1.70
C PHE A 468 -1.68 26.48 2.26
#